data_777ba6f19c7e9c0e8c811223e3cbdd2a
#
_entry.id   777ba6f19c7e9c0e8c811223e3cbdd2a
#
_cell.length_a   1.000
_cell.length_b   1.000
_cell.length_c   1.000
_cell.angle_alpha   90.00
_cell.angle_beta   90.00
_cell.angle_gamma   90.00
#
_symmetry.space_group_name_H-M   'P 1'
#
loop_
_entity.id
_entity.type
_entity.pdbx_description
1 polymer ?
#
loop_
_entity_poly.entity_id
_entity_poly.type
_entity_poly.pdbx_seq_one_letter_code
_entity_poly.pdbx_strand_id
1 'polypeptide(L)'
;LIQLLIAAAAAAGLTVAHSDPRCAENPMLMGGWNREQAVVFLCAASIRAQGMDQEEILRHELIHVIQDLHQGALLPEPLFTILARETIPSGEVMMVIASGDDANRELECRLLTRMLSTHVVAQWLTESAAKNRQGVVIPVALVPKNP
;
A
#
# COMPACT_ATOMS: atom_id res chain seq x y z
N LEU A 1 -13.18 -6.17 9.73
CA LEU A 1 -12.76 -4.94 8.99
C LEU A 1 -11.97 -5.23 7.71
N ILE A 2 -11.29 -6.36 7.62
CA ILE A 2 -10.59 -6.74 6.38
C ILE A 2 -11.56 -6.81 5.18
N GLN A 3 -12.81 -7.24 5.40
CA GLN A 3 -13.82 -7.30 4.35
C GLN A 3 -14.16 -5.91 3.77
N LEU A 4 -14.05 -4.86 4.58
CA LEU A 4 -14.22 -3.50 4.11
C LEU A 4 -13.12 -3.09 3.12
N LEU A 5 -11.88 -3.46 3.41
CA LEU A 5 -10.75 -3.22 2.49
C LEU A 5 -10.90 -4.01 1.19
N ILE A 6 -11.32 -5.27 1.29
CA ILE A 6 -11.56 -6.11 0.11
C ILE A 6 -12.68 -5.53 -0.76
N ALA A 7 -13.76 -5.05 -0.14
CA ALA A 7 -14.86 -4.41 -0.86
C ALA A 7 -14.42 -3.09 -1.52
N ALA A 8 -13.65 -2.27 -0.82
CA ALA A 8 -13.10 -1.02 -1.38
C ALA A 8 -12.15 -1.29 -2.54
N ALA A 9 -11.30 -2.32 -2.42
CA ALA A 9 -10.42 -2.76 -3.49
C ALA A 9 -11.23 -3.18 -4.73
N ALA A 10 -12.25 -4.02 -4.55
CA ALA A 10 -13.12 -4.45 -5.65
C ALA A 10 -13.83 -3.26 -6.31
N ALA A 11 -14.33 -2.31 -5.53
CA ALA A 11 -14.95 -1.08 -6.05
C ALA A 11 -13.95 -0.21 -6.84
N ALA A 12 -12.67 -0.28 -6.50
CA ALA A 12 -11.58 0.39 -7.21
C ALA A 12 -11.09 -0.39 -8.44
N GLY A 13 -11.66 -1.55 -8.75
CA GLY A 13 -11.26 -2.40 -9.87
C GLY A 13 -10.08 -3.34 -9.58
N LEU A 14 -9.78 -3.56 -8.30
CA LEU A 14 -8.69 -4.42 -7.87
C LEU A 14 -9.19 -5.80 -7.47
N THR A 15 -8.35 -6.80 -7.64
CA THR A 15 -8.53 -8.13 -7.06
C THR A 15 -7.60 -8.27 -5.85
N VAL A 16 -8.10 -8.83 -4.76
CA VAL A 16 -7.28 -9.22 -3.60
C VAL A 16 -7.08 -10.73 -3.64
N ALA A 17 -5.83 -11.15 -3.77
CA ALA A 17 -5.43 -12.57 -3.77
C ALA A 17 -4.76 -12.93 -2.45
N HIS A 18 -4.92 -14.16 -1.99
CA HIS A 18 -4.32 -14.65 -0.73
C HIS A 18 -3.04 -15.45 -0.93
N SER A 19 -2.55 -15.49 -2.14
CA SER A 19 -1.27 -16.10 -2.51
C SER A 19 -0.76 -15.52 -3.82
N ASP A 20 0.55 -15.64 -4.03
CA ASP A 20 1.24 -15.27 -5.27
C ASP A 20 2.49 -16.16 -5.37
N PRO A 21 2.98 -16.51 -6.56
CA PRO A 21 4.22 -17.29 -6.71
C PRO A 21 5.41 -16.71 -5.96
N ARG A 22 5.51 -15.38 -5.88
CA ARG A 22 6.58 -14.70 -5.13
C ARG A 22 6.59 -15.01 -3.64
N CYS A 23 5.44 -15.41 -3.07
CA CYS A 23 5.35 -15.80 -1.67
C CYS A 23 6.18 -17.05 -1.35
N ALA A 24 6.25 -17.99 -2.31
CA ALA A 24 7.06 -19.20 -2.16
C ALA A 24 8.56 -18.92 -2.34
N GLU A 25 8.89 -17.94 -3.19
CA GLU A 25 10.27 -17.56 -3.47
C GLU A 25 10.91 -16.76 -2.33
N ASN A 26 10.11 -16.01 -1.59
CA ASN A 26 10.58 -15.18 -0.49
C ASN A 26 9.68 -15.35 0.76
N PRO A 27 10.11 -16.18 1.74
CA PRO A 27 9.33 -16.40 2.96
C PRO A 27 9.12 -15.15 3.84
N MET A 28 9.92 -14.11 3.63
CA MET A 28 9.77 -12.83 4.35
C MET A 28 8.77 -11.89 3.69
N LEU A 29 8.34 -12.16 2.47
CA LEU A 29 7.36 -11.38 1.77
C LEU A 29 5.98 -11.55 2.40
N MET A 30 5.34 -10.46 2.76
CA MET A 30 4.00 -10.45 3.38
C MET A 30 2.90 -10.16 2.38
N GLY A 31 3.16 -9.35 1.39
CA GLY A 31 2.20 -8.94 0.37
C GLY A 31 2.85 -8.13 -0.72
N GLY A 32 2.04 -7.65 -1.64
CA GLY A 32 2.50 -6.81 -2.73
C GLY A 32 1.38 -6.30 -3.62
N TRP A 33 1.75 -5.38 -4.49
CA TRP A 33 0.88 -4.75 -5.46
C TRP A 33 1.39 -4.99 -6.87
N ASN A 34 0.59 -5.66 -7.70
CA ASN A 34 0.86 -5.84 -9.11
C ASN A 34 -0.03 -4.90 -9.93
N ARG A 35 0.58 -3.82 -10.41
CA ARG A 35 -0.10 -2.77 -11.15
C ARG A 35 -0.66 -3.26 -12.48
N GLU A 36 0.10 -4.08 -13.20
CA GLU A 36 -0.28 -4.55 -14.53
C GLU A 36 -1.53 -5.43 -14.51
N GLN A 37 -1.65 -6.25 -13.48
CA GLN A 37 -2.76 -7.16 -13.30
C GLN A 37 -3.88 -6.59 -12.45
N ALA A 38 -3.69 -5.41 -11.85
CA ALA A 38 -4.60 -4.82 -10.87
C ALA A 38 -4.89 -5.79 -9.69
N VAL A 39 -3.85 -6.44 -9.18
CA VAL A 39 -3.93 -7.42 -8.10
C VAL A 39 -3.11 -6.96 -6.91
N VAL A 40 -3.75 -6.90 -5.76
CA VAL A 40 -3.07 -6.84 -4.46
C VAL A 40 -3.05 -8.25 -3.89
N PHE A 41 -1.89 -8.76 -3.55
CA PHE A 41 -1.77 -10.11 -2.98
C PHE A 41 -1.27 -10.08 -1.56
N LEU A 42 -1.70 -11.05 -0.78
CA LEU A 42 -1.24 -11.32 0.58
C LEU A 42 -0.57 -12.70 0.60
N CYS A 43 0.58 -12.78 1.24
CA CYS A 43 1.24 -14.06 1.50
C CYS A 43 0.70 -14.65 2.81
N ALA A 44 -0.52 -15.18 2.78
CA ALA A 44 -1.26 -15.57 3.98
C ALA A 44 -0.52 -16.56 4.88
N ALA A 45 0.24 -17.49 4.30
CA ALA A 45 1.04 -18.44 5.07
C ALA A 45 2.20 -17.74 5.80
N SER A 46 2.91 -16.82 5.12
CA SER A 46 4.00 -16.05 5.73
C SER A 46 3.50 -15.12 6.83
N ILE A 47 2.37 -14.45 6.59
CA ILE A 47 1.73 -13.57 7.57
C ILE A 47 1.40 -14.35 8.85
N ARG A 48 0.78 -15.53 8.73
CA ARG A 48 0.48 -16.39 9.88
C ARG A 48 1.75 -16.88 10.59
N ALA A 49 2.74 -17.31 9.83
CA ALA A 49 3.99 -17.83 10.38
C ALA A 49 4.75 -16.76 11.21
N GLN A 50 4.63 -15.51 10.83
CA GLN A 50 5.26 -14.38 11.53
C GLN A 50 4.36 -13.68 12.55
N GLY A 51 3.14 -14.16 12.74
CA GLY A 51 2.19 -13.57 13.68
C GLY A 51 1.74 -12.15 13.33
N MET A 52 1.78 -11.80 12.04
CA MET A 52 1.37 -10.51 11.54
C MET A 52 -0.15 -10.44 11.30
N ASP A 53 -0.69 -9.24 11.25
CA ASP A 53 -2.10 -9.00 10.97
C ASP A 53 -2.35 -8.81 9.46
N GLN A 54 -3.19 -9.67 8.88
CA GLN A 54 -3.56 -9.58 7.46
C GLN A 54 -4.23 -8.25 7.10
N GLU A 55 -5.04 -7.70 8.00
CA GLU A 55 -5.68 -6.40 7.77
C GLU A 55 -4.66 -5.28 7.67
N GLU A 56 -3.66 -5.28 8.53
CA GLU A 56 -2.58 -4.29 8.49
C GLU A 56 -1.77 -4.39 7.19
N ILE A 57 -1.42 -5.61 6.79
CA ILE A 57 -0.68 -5.83 5.53
C ILE A 57 -1.52 -5.37 4.32
N LEU A 58 -2.80 -5.73 4.28
CA LEU A 58 -3.67 -5.29 3.18
C LEU A 58 -3.80 -3.77 3.15
N ARG A 59 -3.95 -3.13 4.30
CA ARG A 59 -4.00 -1.67 4.41
C ARG A 59 -2.73 -1.02 3.88
N HIS A 60 -1.56 -1.58 4.21
CA HIS A 60 -0.27 -1.14 3.68
C HIS A 60 -0.23 -1.21 2.14
N GLU A 61 -0.58 -2.33 1.57
CA GLU A 61 -0.57 -2.51 0.10
C GLU A 61 -1.56 -1.59 -0.61
N LEU A 62 -2.74 -1.35 -0.02
CA LEU A 62 -3.72 -0.43 -0.59
C LEU A 62 -3.26 1.04 -0.51
N ILE A 63 -2.45 1.41 0.46
CA ILE A 63 -1.82 2.73 0.50
C ILE A 63 -0.84 2.89 -0.67
N HIS A 64 -0.09 1.86 -1.04
CA HIS A 64 0.72 1.89 -2.25
C HIS A 64 -0.11 2.09 -3.53
N VAL A 65 -1.29 1.49 -3.60
CA VAL A 65 -2.22 1.77 -4.70
C VAL A 65 -2.62 3.25 -4.71
N ILE A 66 -2.96 3.82 -3.56
CA ILE A 66 -3.32 5.24 -3.44
C ILE A 66 -2.14 6.13 -3.88
N GLN A 67 -0.92 5.82 -3.46
CA GLN A 67 0.28 6.53 -3.92
C GLN A 67 0.41 6.50 -5.44
N ASP A 68 0.16 5.36 -6.05
CA ASP A 68 0.19 5.22 -7.51
C ASP A 68 -0.93 6.00 -8.19
N LEU A 69 -2.13 6.01 -7.63
CA LEU A 69 -3.24 6.82 -8.13
C LEU A 69 -2.90 8.32 -8.07
N HIS A 70 -2.18 8.76 -7.05
CA HIS A 70 -1.72 10.15 -6.91
C HIS A 70 -0.40 10.46 -7.63
N GLN A 71 0.26 9.46 -8.19
CA GLN A 71 1.56 9.57 -8.87
C GLN A 71 2.68 10.20 -8.02
N GLY A 72 2.68 9.95 -6.73
CA GLY A 72 3.73 10.50 -5.88
C GLY A 72 3.34 10.54 -4.41
N ALA A 73 4.05 11.37 -3.68
CA ALA A 73 3.85 11.55 -2.25
C ALA A 73 2.43 12.02 -1.92
N LEU A 74 1.88 11.47 -0.84
CA LEU A 74 0.56 11.81 -0.32
C LEU A 74 0.63 12.90 0.74
N LEU A 75 1.75 12.98 1.46
CA LEU A 75 1.99 13.98 2.49
C LEU A 75 2.97 15.06 1.99
N PRO A 76 2.63 16.34 2.17
CA PRO A 76 3.54 17.43 1.81
C PRO A 76 4.71 17.52 2.80
N GLU A 77 5.84 18.03 2.31
CA GLU A 77 6.93 18.48 3.19
C GLU A 77 6.61 19.86 3.80
N PRO A 78 7.00 20.15 5.05
CA PRO A 78 7.83 19.31 5.94
C PRO A 78 7.00 18.31 6.80
N LEU A 79 5.72 18.22 6.60
CA LEU A 79 4.83 17.39 7.42
C LEU A 79 5.28 15.93 7.44
N PHE A 80 5.60 15.35 6.28
CA PHE A 80 6.07 13.97 6.18
C PHE A 80 7.32 13.74 7.05
N THR A 81 8.33 14.61 6.93
CA THR A 81 9.58 14.48 7.69
C THR A 81 9.35 14.54 9.20
N ILE A 82 8.50 15.47 9.66
CA ILE A 82 8.18 15.63 11.08
C ILE A 82 7.48 14.36 11.60
N LEU A 83 6.42 13.93 10.96
CA LEU A 83 5.64 12.77 11.37
C LEU A 83 6.46 11.47 11.33
N ALA A 84 7.29 11.29 10.31
CA ALA A 84 8.14 10.12 10.17
C ALA A 84 9.16 10.03 11.32
N ARG A 85 9.79 11.13 11.67
CA ARG A 85 10.73 11.18 12.81
C ARG A 85 10.07 10.83 14.14
N GLU A 86 8.85 11.29 14.35
CA GLU A 86 8.14 11.04 15.60
C GLU A 86 7.55 9.64 15.69
N THR A 87 7.23 9.01 14.56
CA THR A 87 6.42 7.79 14.51
C THR A 87 7.21 6.55 14.15
N ILE A 88 8.20 6.65 13.24
CA ILE A 88 8.94 5.49 12.75
C ILE A 88 10.26 5.36 13.50
N PRO A 89 10.52 4.20 14.14
CA PRO A 89 11.80 3.95 14.80
C PRO A 89 12.99 4.08 13.85
N SER A 90 14.09 4.64 14.31
CA SER A 90 15.30 4.87 13.49
C SER A 90 15.87 3.58 12.88
N GLY A 91 15.81 2.46 13.58
CA GLY A 91 16.24 1.15 13.06
C GLY A 91 15.41 0.69 11.86
N GLU A 92 14.11 0.94 11.87
CA GLU A 92 13.22 0.66 10.74
C GLU A 92 13.52 1.58 9.55
N VAL A 93 13.76 2.87 9.79
CA VAL A 93 14.18 3.82 8.74
C VAL A 93 15.44 3.33 8.05
N MET A 94 16.45 2.92 8.82
CA MET A 94 17.71 2.41 8.27
C MET A 94 17.50 1.12 7.45
N MET A 95 16.63 0.24 7.91
CA MET A 95 16.30 -1.00 7.19
C MET A 95 15.62 -0.70 5.84
N VAL A 96 14.70 0.25 5.80
CA VAL A 96 14.03 0.68 4.55
C VAL A 96 15.05 1.30 3.59
N ILE A 97 15.92 2.19 4.06
CA ILE A 97 16.98 2.79 3.24
C ILE A 97 17.91 1.69 2.68
N ALA A 98 18.29 0.72 3.49
CA ALA A 98 19.19 -0.36 3.09
C ALA A 98 18.58 -1.33 2.07
N SER A 99 17.25 -1.42 1.98
CA SER A 99 16.56 -2.29 1.00
C SER A 99 16.76 -1.87 -0.45
N GLY A 100 17.15 -0.61 -0.71
CA GLY A 100 17.41 -0.09 -2.05
C GLY A 100 16.17 0.28 -2.85
N ASP A 101 14.98 0.15 -2.27
CA ASP A 101 13.72 0.61 -2.86
C ASP A 101 13.55 2.13 -2.69
N ASP A 102 12.47 2.70 -3.26
CA ASP A 102 12.09 4.09 -3.01
C ASP A 102 11.78 4.29 -1.52
N ALA A 103 12.77 4.73 -0.77
CA ALA A 103 12.70 4.84 0.68
C ALA A 103 11.61 5.81 1.13
N ASN A 104 11.45 6.94 0.45
CA ASN A 104 10.43 7.93 0.82
C ASN A 104 9.02 7.38 0.62
N ARG A 105 8.79 6.69 -0.49
CA ARG A 105 7.51 6.03 -0.77
C ARG A 105 7.17 4.96 0.28
N GLU A 106 8.13 4.12 0.61
CA GLU A 106 7.95 3.06 1.60
C GLU A 106 7.76 3.62 3.02
N LEU A 107 8.54 4.61 3.42
CA LEU A 107 8.41 5.26 4.73
C LEU A 107 7.07 5.99 4.88
N GLU A 108 6.61 6.67 3.85
CA GLU A 108 5.28 7.30 3.85
C GLU A 108 4.19 6.25 3.99
N CYS A 109 4.27 5.14 3.25
CA CYS A 109 3.32 4.04 3.36
C CYS A 109 3.29 3.45 4.78
N ARG A 110 4.43 3.19 5.38
CA ARG A 110 4.54 2.69 6.76
C ARG A 110 3.98 3.67 7.78
N LEU A 111 4.25 4.95 7.60
CA LEU A 111 3.71 6.01 8.44
C LEU A 111 2.18 6.03 8.37
N LEU A 112 1.62 6.07 7.17
CA LEU A 112 0.18 6.14 6.95
C LEU A 112 -0.53 4.85 7.41
N THR A 113 0.10 3.69 7.27
CA THR A 113 -0.44 2.43 7.78
C THR A 113 -0.63 2.47 9.30
N ARG A 114 0.27 3.12 10.03
CA ARG A 114 0.16 3.31 11.48
C ARG A 114 -0.85 4.36 11.89
N MET A 115 -0.96 5.42 11.10
CA MET A 115 -1.78 6.59 11.45
C MET A 115 -3.24 6.45 11.06
N LEU A 116 -3.52 5.75 9.95
CA LEU A 116 -4.85 5.69 9.37
C LEU A 116 -5.58 4.41 9.76
N SER A 117 -6.87 4.57 10.08
CA SER A 117 -7.74 3.43 10.29
C SER A 117 -8.12 2.76 8.97
N THR A 118 -8.57 1.51 9.06
CA THR A 118 -9.10 0.76 7.93
C THR A 118 -10.22 1.50 7.19
N HIS A 119 -11.13 2.16 7.92
CA HIS A 119 -12.21 2.94 7.32
C HIS A 119 -11.69 4.11 6.49
N VAL A 120 -10.70 4.83 7.00
CA VAL A 120 -10.11 5.97 6.29
C VAL A 120 -9.41 5.52 5.02
N VAL A 121 -8.63 4.44 5.08
CA VAL A 121 -7.95 3.90 3.88
C VAL A 121 -8.96 3.41 2.85
N ALA A 122 -10.00 2.69 3.27
CA ALA A 122 -11.06 2.21 2.37
C ALA A 122 -11.78 3.38 1.68
N GLN A 123 -12.13 4.41 2.42
CA GLN A 123 -12.75 5.62 1.87
C GLN A 123 -11.82 6.33 0.90
N TRP A 124 -10.58 6.56 1.30
CA TRP A 124 -9.60 7.26 0.48
C TRP A 124 -9.33 6.54 -0.85
N LEU A 125 -9.18 5.20 -0.80
CA LEU A 125 -9.03 4.39 -2.01
C LEU A 125 -10.24 4.55 -2.95
N THR A 126 -11.45 4.46 -2.41
CA THR A 126 -12.70 4.58 -3.19
C THR A 126 -12.80 5.96 -3.84
N GLU A 127 -12.52 7.03 -3.10
CA GLU A 127 -12.55 8.39 -3.61
C GLU A 127 -11.46 8.64 -4.67
N SER A 128 -10.24 8.17 -4.44
CA SER A 128 -9.12 8.32 -5.37
C SER A 128 -9.39 7.56 -6.67
N ALA A 129 -9.91 6.34 -6.59
CA ALA A 129 -10.27 5.56 -7.76
C ALA A 129 -11.42 6.20 -8.56
N ALA A 130 -12.42 6.77 -7.88
CA ALA A 130 -13.53 7.48 -8.53
C ALA A 130 -13.04 8.74 -9.28
N LYS A 131 -12.18 9.54 -8.67
CA LYS A 131 -11.55 10.71 -9.29
C LYS A 131 -10.73 10.34 -10.51
N ASN A 132 -9.96 9.28 -10.40
CA ASN A 132 -9.15 8.76 -11.49
C ASN A 132 -10.02 8.35 -12.70
N ARG A 133 -11.14 7.65 -12.48
CA ARG A 133 -12.08 7.27 -13.55
C ARG A 133 -12.73 8.48 -14.23
N GLN A 134 -12.93 9.56 -13.50
CA GLN A 134 -13.47 10.82 -14.03
C GLN A 134 -12.41 11.63 -14.79
N GLY A 135 -11.15 11.22 -14.79
CA GLY A 135 -10.06 11.95 -15.41
C GLY A 135 -9.73 13.27 -14.71
N VAL A 136 -10.20 13.44 -13.45
CA VAL A 136 -10.19 14.75 -12.78
C VAL A 136 -8.81 15.16 -12.28
N VAL A 137 -7.97 14.24 -11.84
CA VAL A 137 -6.72 14.68 -11.17
C VAL A 137 -5.56 13.72 -11.40
N ILE A 138 -5.84 12.44 -11.47
CA ILE A 138 -4.80 11.45 -11.21
C ILE A 138 -4.71 10.56 -12.43
N PRO A 139 -3.51 10.40 -12.97
CA PRO A 139 -3.29 9.42 -14.02
C PRO A 139 -3.75 8.06 -13.58
N VAL A 140 -4.22 7.27 -14.53
CA VAL A 140 -4.73 5.93 -14.28
C VAL A 140 -3.60 5.05 -13.77
N ALA A 141 -3.50 4.89 -12.45
CA ALA A 141 -2.47 4.06 -11.84
C ALA A 141 -2.74 2.56 -12.00
N LEU A 142 -4.00 2.20 -12.29
CA LEU A 142 -4.38 0.83 -12.60
C LEU A 142 -3.99 0.40 -14.04
N VAL A 143 -3.63 1.36 -14.89
CA VAL A 143 -3.05 1.09 -16.21
C VAL A 143 -1.54 1.14 -16.08
N PRO A 144 -0.81 0.16 -16.62
CA PRO A 144 0.65 0.17 -16.58
C PRO A 144 1.17 1.49 -17.15
N LYS A 145 2.06 2.15 -16.42
CA LYS A 145 2.84 3.24 -16.99
C LYS A 145 3.84 2.62 -17.92
N ASN A 146 3.91 3.07 -19.13
CA ASN A 146 5.03 2.71 -20.00
C ASN A 146 6.33 3.07 -19.28
N PRO A 147 7.30 2.17 -19.29
CA PRO A 147 8.58 2.39 -18.64
C PRO A 147 9.29 3.63 -19.17
#